data_954434e752f086d794176533bc02543e
#
_entry.id   954434e752f086d794176533bc02543e
#
_cell.length_a   1.000
_cell.length_b   1.000
_cell.length_c   1.000
_cell.angle_alpha   90.00
_cell.angle_beta   90.00
_cell.angle_gamma   90.00
#
_symmetry.space_group_name_H-M   'P 1'
#
loop_
_entity.id
_entity.type
_entity.pdbx_description
1 polymer ?
#
loop_
_entity_poly.entity_id
_entity_poly.type
_entity_poly.pdbx_seq_one_letter_code
_entity_poly.pdbx_strand_id
1 'polypeptide(L)' 'MKNIILVKYLDADTKARRIETALAETRVDFQVNLEKQCVIVEGNSDMVAVARKVINDLGFMII' A
#
# COMPACT_ATOMS: atom_id res chain seq x y z
N MET A 1 -5.30 -2.28 14.18
CA MET A 1 -3.88 -2.61 14.30
C MET A 1 -3.13 -2.10 13.10
N LYS A 2 -1.90 -1.67 13.31
CA LYS A 2 -1.05 -1.22 12.20
C LYS A 2 -0.35 -2.42 11.57
N ASN A 3 -0.48 -2.53 10.27
CA ASN A 3 0.17 -3.56 9.49
C ASN A 3 1.09 -2.89 8.48
N ILE A 4 2.34 -3.32 8.43
CA ILE A 4 3.32 -2.75 7.53
C ILE A 4 3.49 -3.68 6.34
N ILE A 5 3.23 -3.16 5.14
CA ILE A 5 3.41 -3.90 3.90
C ILE A 5 4.65 -3.34 3.21
N LEU A 6 5.70 -4.14 3.14
CA LEU A 6 6.92 -3.76 2.44
C LEU A 6 6.71 -3.92 0.94
N VAL A 7 6.92 -2.86 0.20
CA VAL A 7 6.65 -2.82 -1.25
C VAL A 7 7.95 -2.60 -1.99
N LYS A 8 8.32 -3.58 -2.79
CA LYS A 8 9.51 -3.48 -3.63
C LYS A 8 9.25 -2.50 -4.78
N TYR A 9 10.27 -1.75 -5.16
CA TYR A 9 10.21 -0.77 -6.24
C TYR A 9 9.41 0.49 -5.92
N LEU A 10 9.05 0.71 -4.69
CA LEU A 10 8.38 1.94 -4.26
C LEU A 10 9.44 3.02 -4.01
N ASP A 11 9.95 3.60 -5.08
CA ASP A 11 11.13 4.46 -5.04
C ASP A 11 10.94 5.84 -5.69
N ALA A 12 9.70 6.22 -6.01
CA ALA A 12 9.41 7.50 -6.62
C ALA A 12 8.04 8.02 -6.19
N ASP A 13 7.91 9.35 -6.15
CA ASP A 13 6.64 10.00 -5.80
C ASP A 13 5.50 9.59 -6.71
N THR A 14 5.77 9.43 -8.00
CA THR A 14 4.75 9.01 -8.96
C THR A 14 4.19 7.64 -8.63
N LYS A 15 5.06 6.74 -8.18
CA LYS A 15 4.64 5.40 -7.77
C LYS A 15 3.82 5.45 -6.49
N ALA A 16 4.25 6.26 -5.52
CA ALA A 16 3.51 6.44 -4.28
C ALA A 16 2.11 6.97 -4.55
N ARG A 17 1.99 7.94 -5.46
CA ARG A 17 0.69 8.51 -5.82
C ARG A 17 -0.23 7.50 -6.48
N ARG A 18 0.30 6.59 -7.27
CA ARG A 18 -0.50 5.54 -7.88
C ARG A 18 -1.12 4.64 -6.82
N ILE A 19 -0.34 4.28 -5.81
CA ILE A 19 -0.84 3.48 -4.70
C ILE A 19 -1.87 4.28 -3.90
N GLU A 20 -1.57 5.54 -3.58
CA GLU A 20 -2.48 6.39 -2.83
C GLU A 20 -3.83 6.54 -3.54
N THR A 21 -3.80 6.80 -4.85
CA THR A 21 -5.02 6.98 -5.63
C THR A 21 -5.86 5.70 -5.64
N ALA A 22 -5.21 4.56 -5.84
CA ALA A 22 -5.90 3.27 -5.89
C ALA A 22 -6.48 2.89 -4.53
N LEU A 23 -5.72 3.07 -3.45
CA LEU A 23 -6.18 2.75 -2.11
C LEU A 23 -7.25 3.72 -1.61
N ALA A 24 -7.21 4.97 -2.07
CA ALA A 24 -8.21 5.97 -1.69
C ALA A 24 -9.60 5.60 -2.21
N GLU A 25 -9.69 4.79 -3.24
CA GLU A 25 -10.96 4.30 -3.76
C GLU A 25 -11.54 3.16 -2.91
N THR A 26 -10.77 2.64 -1.98
CA THR A 26 -11.19 1.60 -1.05
C THR A 26 -11.55 2.24 0.29
N ARG A 27 -12.02 1.42 1.24
CA ARG A 27 -12.29 1.87 2.60
C ARG A 27 -11.10 1.65 3.53
N VAL A 28 -9.97 1.28 2.96
CA VAL A 28 -8.78 0.99 3.74
C VAL A 28 -8.18 2.29 4.28
N ASP A 29 -7.85 2.30 5.55
CA ASP A 29 -7.12 3.39 6.17
C ASP A 29 -5.64 3.09 6.02
N PHE A 30 -4.91 3.97 5.32
CA PHE A 30 -3.54 3.68 4.92
C PHE A 30 -2.66 4.92 4.98
N GLN A 31 -1.36 4.67 5.00
CA GLN A 31 -0.34 5.70 4.87
C GLN A 31 0.83 5.14 4.05
N VAL A 32 1.24 5.86 3.01
CA VAL A 32 2.38 5.46 2.20
C VAL A 32 3.64 6.12 2.74
N ASN A 33 4.67 5.31 2.96
CA ASN A 33 5.98 5.80 3.38
C ASN A 33 7.00 5.50 2.29
N LEU A 34 7.32 6.54 1.49
CA LEU A 34 8.23 6.39 0.36
C LEU A 34 9.66 6.10 0.82
N GLU A 35 10.09 6.75 1.88
CA GLU A 35 11.45 6.60 2.40
C GLU A 35 11.73 5.15 2.82
N LYS A 36 10.77 4.52 3.46
CA LYS A 36 10.91 3.13 3.92
C LYS A 36 10.34 2.12 2.93
N GLN A 37 9.84 2.59 1.81
CA GLN A 37 9.24 1.76 0.76
C GLN A 37 8.20 0.80 1.34
N CYS A 38 7.27 1.37 2.08
CA CYS A 38 6.21 0.56 2.69
C CYS A 38 4.88 1.30 2.67
N VAL A 39 3.81 0.51 2.87
CA VAL A 39 2.47 1.02 3.07
C VAL A 39 2.00 0.53 4.43
N ILE A 40 1.57 1.46 5.26
CA ILE A 40 1.05 1.15 6.59
C ILE A 40 -0.46 1.11 6.49
N VAL A 41 -1.06 -0.02 6.85
CA VAL A 41 -2.51 -0.21 6.81
C VAL A 41 -3.04 -0.37 8.22
N GLU A 42 -4.00 0.47 8.55
CA GLU A 42 -4.69 0.40 9.84
C GLU A 42 -5.99 -0.39 9.64
N GLY A 43 -6.16 -1.49 10.37
CA GLY A 43 -7.38 -2.27 10.28
C GLY A 43 -7.15 -3.75 10.50
N ASN A 44 -8.17 -4.54 10.14
CA ASN A 44 -8.14 -5.99 10.32
C ASN A 44 -7.50 -6.69 9.11
N SER A 45 -7.46 -8.02 9.17
CA SER A 45 -6.84 -8.82 8.11
C SER A 45 -7.52 -8.66 6.74
N ASP A 46 -8.82 -8.40 6.73
CA ASP A 46 -9.54 -8.18 5.47
C ASP A 46 -9.07 -6.90 4.77
N MET A 47 -8.86 -5.84 5.56
CA MET A 47 -8.35 -4.57 5.03
C MET A 47 -6.93 -4.73 4.50
N VAL A 48 -6.11 -5.47 5.21
CA VAL A 48 -4.74 -5.75 4.77
C VAL A 48 -4.75 -6.55 3.46
N ALA A 49 -5.62 -7.54 3.35
CA ALA A 49 -5.74 -8.33 2.14
C ALA A 49 -6.16 -7.49 0.93
N VAL A 50 -7.11 -6.57 1.12
CA VAL A 50 -7.54 -5.65 0.08
C VAL A 50 -6.37 -4.77 -0.36
N ALA A 51 -5.64 -4.21 0.59
CA ALA A 51 -4.50 -3.34 0.28
C ALA A 51 -3.42 -4.11 -0.51
N ARG A 52 -3.10 -5.33 -0.09
CA ARG A 52 -2.11 -6.15 -0.77
C ARG A 52 -2.52 -6.46 -2.20
N LYS A 53 -3.80 -6.78 -2.40
CA LYS A 53 -4.31 -7.07 -3.74
C LYS A 53 -4.19 -5.84 -4.64
N VAL A 54 -4.59 -4.68 -4.15
CA VAL A 54 -4.51 -3.44 -4.91
C VAL A 54 -3.07 -3.14 -5.32
N ILE A 55 -2.14 -3.26 -4.37
CA ILE A 55 -0.72 -3.00 -4.64
C ILE A 55 -0.18 -3.98 -5.69
N ASN A 56 -0.51 -5.25 -5.57
CA ASN A 56 -0.09 -6.25 -6.56
C ASN A 56 -0.68 -5.97 -7.94
N ASP A 57 -1.95 -5.58 -8.00
CA ASP A 57 -2.62 -5.30 -9.28
C ASP A 57 -2.00 -4.11 -10.00
N LEU A 58 -1.38 -3.19 -9.27
CA LEU A 58 -0.66 -2.07 -9.86
C LEU A 58 0.71 -2.44 -10.42
N GLY A 59 1.14 -3.67 -10.21
CA GLY A 59 2.42 -4.15 -10.72
C GLY A 59 3.57 -4.08 -9.73
N PHE A 60 3.31 -3.71 -8.48
CA PHE A 60 4.34 -3.71 -7.44
C PHE A 60 4.48 -5.10 -6.83
N MET A 61 5.67 -5.38 -6.31
CA MET A 61 5.94 -6.62 -5.62
C MET A 61 5.94 -6.39 -4.12
N ILE A 62 5.19 -7.20 -3.40
CA ILE A 62 5.19 -7.19 -1.93
C ILE A 62 6.23 -8.17 -1.44
N ILE A 63 7.06 -7.69 -0.54
CA ILE A 63 8.14 -8.50 0.04
C ILE A 63 7.59 -9.39 1.16
#